data_4431525d1001db1a7f6ff60a86e71f3d
#
_entry.id   4431525d1001db1a7f6ff60a86e71f3d
#
_cell.length_a   1.000
_cell.length_b   1.000
_cell.length_c   1.000
_cell.angle_alpha   90.00
_cell.angle_beta   90.00
_cell.angle_gamma   90.00
#
_symmetry.space_group_name_H-M   'P 1'
#
loop_
_entity.id
_entity.type
_entity.pdbx_description
1 polymer ?
#
loop_
_entity_poly.entity_id
_entity_poly.type
_entity_poly.pdbx_seq_one_letter_code
_entity_poly.pdbx_strand_id
1 'polypeptide(L)' 'MIEHYFQCPHCWQTISMLLDPSLDDAEYIEDCEVCCNPINVSYGFEDGELQHFNIDSIGQ' A
#
# COMPACT_ATOMS: atom_id res chain seq x y z
N MET A 1 -0.33 9.18 -10.78
CA MET A 1 0.07 8.46 -9.55
C MET A 1 -0.16 9.34 -8.34
N ILE A 2 -0.66 8.75 -7.28
CA ILE A 2 -0.98 9.47 -6.04
C ILE A 2 -0.11 8.90 -4.94
N GLU A 3 0.59 9.76 -4.21
CA GLU A 3 1.39 9.32 -3.07
C GLU A 3 0.50 9.14 -1.86
N HIS A 4 0.57 7.96 -1.25
CA HIS A 4 -0.25 7.62 -0.09
C HIS A 4 0.66 7.20 1.06
N TYR A 5 0.43 7.78 2.22
CA TYR A 5 1.23 7.52 3.41
C TYR A 5 0.51 6.51 4.30
N PHE A 6 1.27 5.59 4.88
CA PHE A 6 0.72 4.60 5.79
C PHE A 6 1.81 4.08 6.71
N GLN A 7 1.41 3.38 7.77
CA GLN A 7 2.38 2.78 8.70
C GLN A 7 2.70 1.36 8.29
N CYS A 8 3.98 1.04 8.25
CA CYS A 8 4.44 -0.31 7.98
C CYS A 8 3.99 -1.23 9.11
N PRO A 9 3.36 -2.39 8.79
CA PRO A 9 2.92 -3.32 9.85
C PRO A 9 4.06 -4.09 10.50
N HIS A 10 5.28 -3.94 10.02
CA HIS A 10 6.45 -4.59 10.60
C HIS A 10 7.20 -3.68 11.55
N CYS A 11 7.52 -2.49 11.10
CA CYS A 11 8.39 -1.58 11.86
C CYS A 11 7.67 -0.34 12.38
N TRP A 12 6.41 -0.15 12.00
CA TRP A 12 5.55 0.95 12.44
C TRP A 12 6.04 2.33 12.04
N GLN A 13 6.94 2.41 11.09
CA GLN A 13 7.37 3.68 10.54
C GLN A 13 6.40 4.15 9.47
N THR A 14 6.23 5.46 9.37
CA THR A 14 5.40 6.02 8.31
C THR A 14 6.16 5.95 7.00
N ILE A 15 5.58 5.31 6.01
CA ILE A 15 6.17 5.20 4.68
C ILE A 15 5.12 5.60 3.66
N SER A 16 5.53 5.75 2.42
CA SER A 16 4.61 6.14 1.36
C SER A 16 4.82 5.26 0.14
N MET A 17 3.79 5.20 -0.69
CA MET A 17 3.87 4.51 -1.96
C MET A 17 3.01 5.22 -2.98
N LEU A 18 3.27 4.95 -4.25
CA LEU A 18 2.50 5.54 -5.33
C LEU A 18 1.37 4.60 -5.72
N LEU A 19 0.16 5.15 -5.77
CA LEU A 19 -1.02 4.41 -6.17
C LEU A 19 -1.49 4.88 -7.54
N ASP A 20 -1.95 3.96 -8.37
CA ASP A 20 -2.45 4.28 -9.70
C ASP A 20 -3.97 4.46 -9.64
N PRO A 21 -4.48 5.69 -9.81
CA PRO A 21 -5.91 5.93 -9.70
C PRO A 21 -6.74 5.39 -10.87
N SER A 22 -6.08 4.87 -11.89
CA SER A 22 -6.79 4.28 -13.03
C SER A 22 -7.19 2.82 -12.76
N LEU A 23 -6.75 2.24 -11.65
CA LEU A 23 -7.07 0.85 -11.32
C LEU A 23 -8.28 0.79 -10.39
N ASP A 24 -9.28 -0.01 -10.79
CA ASP A 24 -10.46 -0.22 -9.94
C ASP A 24 -10.10 -1.01 -8.69
N ASP A 25 -9.31 -2.06 -8.86
CA ASP A 25 -8.80 -2.91 -7.79
C ASP A 25 -7.37 -3.30 -8.12
N ALA A 26 -6.53 -3.26 -7.11
CA ALA A 26 -5.14 -3.68 -7.27
C ALA A 26 -4.68 -4.39 -6.02
N GLU A 27 -3.91 -5.45 -6.20
CA GLU A 27 -3.29 -6.16 -5.09
C GLU A 27 -1.90 -6.58 -5.52
N TYR A 28 -0.92 -6.24 -4.70
CA TYR A 28 0.45 -6.60 -5.01
C TYR A 28 1.29 -6.52 -3.74
N ILE A 29 2.53 -6.99 -3.86
CA ILE A 29 3.46 -7.02 -2.73
C ILE A 29 4.48 -5.91 -2.91
N GLU A 30 4.62 -5.08 -1.88
CA GLU A 30 5.62 -4.02 -1.82
C GLU A 30 6.53 -4.25 -0.63
N ASP A 31 7.78 -3.84 -0.78
CA ASP A 31 8.71 -3.92 0.33
C ASP A 31 8.69 -2.61 1.12
N CYS A 32 8.78 -2.74 2.44
CA CYS A 32 8.93 -1.57 3.29
C CYS A 32 10.27 -0.91 2.99
N GLU A 33 10.27 0.41 2.84
CA GLU A 33 11.50 1.12 2.53
C GLU A 33 12.43 1.29 3.74
N VAL A 34 11.95 0.93 4.92
CA VAL A 34 12.73 1.04 6.15
C VAL A 34 13.25 -0.32 6.60
N CYS A 35 12.37 -1.30 6.75
CA CYS A 35 12.74 -2.61 7.26
C CYS A 35 12.89 -3.68 6.18
N CYS A 36 12.53 -3.36 4.95
CA CYS A 36 12.65 -4.25 3.78
C CYS A 36 11.86 -5.54 3.88
N ASN A 37 10.83 -5.58 4.71
CA ASN A 37 9.96 -6.73 4.83
C ASN A 37 8.80 -6.61 3.85
N PRO A 38 8.31 -7.72 3.29
CA PRO A 38 7.22 -7.66 2.32
C PRO A 38 5.88 -7.31 2.96
N ILE A 39 5.11 -6.50 2.25
CA ILE A 39 3.80 -6.07 2.67
C ILE A 39 2.83 -6.37 1.54
N ASN A 40 1.72 -7.03 1.87
CA ASN A 40 0.66 -7.23 0.90
C ASN A 40 -0.24 -6.00 0.89
N VAL A 41 -0.33 -5.34 -0.26
CA VAL A 41 -1.08 -4.10 -0.40
C VAL A 41 -2.26 -4.34 -1.32
N SER A 42 -3.45 -3.94 -0.88
CA SER A 42 -4.62 -3.96 -1.74
C SER A 42 -5.34 -2.62 -1.63
N TYR A 43 -5.77 -2.12 -2.77
CA TYR A 43 -6.50 -0.85 -2.80
C TYR A 43 -7.40 -0.80 -4.03
N GLY A 44 -8.35 0.12 -3.99
CA GLY A 44 -9.22 0.33 -5.14
C GLY A 44 -9.61 1.79 -5.26
N PHE A 45 -9.75 2.23 -6.49
CA PHE A 45 -10.20 3.58 -6.83
C PHE A 45 -11.51 3.51 -7.60
N GLU A 46 -12.36 4.51 -7.40
CA GLU A 46 -13.57 4.69 -8.18
C GLU A 46 -13.73 6.18 -8.48
N ASP A 47 -13.83 6.51 -9.76
CA ASP A 47 -13.95 7.89 -10.22
C ASP A 47 -12.79 8.77 -9.74
N GLY A 48 -11.60 8.18 -9.67
CA GLY A 48 -10.41 8.90 -9.24
C GLY A 48 -10.26 9.04 -7.74
N GLU A 49 -11.17 8.44 -6.96
CA GLU A 49 -11.12 8.52 -5.51
C GLU A 49 -10.78 7.16 -4.90
N LEU A 50 -9.93 7.20 -3.87
CA LEU A 50 -9.54 5.98 -3.16
C LEU A 50 -10.71 5.48 -2.33
N GLN A 51 -11.19 4.28 -2.63
CA GLN A 51 -12.33 3.69 -1.94
C GLN A 51 -11.90 2.82 -0.76
N HIS A 52 -10.80 2.09 -0.92
CA HIS A 52 -10.28 1.28 0.17
C HIS A 52 -8.77 1.14 0.03
N PHE A 53 -8.12 0.89 1.15
CA PHE A 53 -6.70 0.67 1.18
C PHE A 53 -6.39 -0.23 2.37
N ASN A 54 -5.83 -1.40 2.10
CA ASN A 54 -5.52 -2.40 3.12
C ASN A 54 -4.08 -2.86 2.98
N ILE A 55 -3.46 -3.11 4.11
CA ILE A 55 -2.10 -3.65 4.14
C ILE A 55 -2.05 -4.80 5.13
N ASP A 56 -1.27 -5.82 4.80
CA ASP A 56 -1.05 -6.97 5.66
C ASP A 56 0.44 -7.31 5.66
N SER A 57 0.93 -7.72 6.82
CA SER A 57 2.29 -8.23 6.90
C SER A 57 2.28 -9.69 6.41
N ILE A 58 3.30 -10.04 5.63
CA ILE A 58 3.44 -11.40 5.12
C ILE A 58 4.87 -11.87 5.36
N GLY A 59 5.04 -13.19 5.38
CA GLY A 59 6.36 -13.77 5.55
C GLY A 59 6.86 -13.78 6.99
N GLN A 60 5.99 -13.53 7.94
CA GLN A 60 6.36 -13.46 9.36
C GLN A 60 5.73 -14.57 10.17
#